data_66a8a584483007cc8cba40888a8f04b8
#
_entry.id   66a8a584483007cc8cba40888a8f04b8
#
_cell.length_a   1.000
_cell.length_b   1.000
_cell.length_c   1.000
_cell.angle_alpha   90.00
_cell.angle_beta   90.00
_cell.angle_gamma   90.00
#
_symmetry.space_group_name_H-M   'P 1'
#
loop_
_entity.id
_entity.type
_entity.pdbx_description
1 polymer ?
#
loop_
_entity_poly.entity_id
_entity_poly.type
_entity_poly.pdbx_seq_one_letter_code
_entity_poly.pdbx_strand_id
1 'polypeptide(L)'
;RQGEILTHGIAAMPGKPSLLANCRGRLVAGAPGYPVSALVCFKELLEPLISWLSHREPPAKTVVLVELTRTVPSRPGVEEHVRVSIGRVGDKLVATPLGRGAGNITTVTRAQGDVRIPEQAEGLNEHAVVPAELSVSEAELDRILVCVGSHDNTLDLLADELMGLPEPFRFAST
;
A
#
# COMPACT_ATOMS: atom_id res chain seq x y z
N ARG A 1 -31.20 -20.64 5.20
CA ARG A 1 -30.32 -19.54 4.74
C ARG A 1 -31.00 -18.22 5.08
N GLN A 2 -30.32 -17.31 5.77
CA GLN A 2 -30.94 -16.04 6.22
C GLN A 2 -30.45 -14.82 5.40
N GLY A 3 -29.68 -15.02 4.31
CA GLY A 3 -29.12 -13.97 3.49
C GLY A 3 -28.57 -14.49 2.16
N GLU A 4 -28.06 -13.54 1.34
CA GLU A 4 -27.45 -13.76 0.03
C GLU A 4 -26.02 -13.29 0.05
N ILE A 5 -25.09 -14.11 -0.45
CA ILE A 5 -23.69 -13.73 -0.68
C ILE A 5 -23.64 -13.01 -2.02
N LEU A 6 -23.24 -11.74 -2.01
CA LEU A 6 -23.08 -10.92 -3.21
C LEU A 6 -21.74 -11.19 -3.90
N THR A 7 -20.67 -11.28 -3.10
CA THR A 7 -19.35 -11.71 -3.59
C THR A 7 -18.58 -12.42 -2.49
N HIS A 8 -17.79 -13.41 -2.87
CA HIS A 8 -16.86 -14.11 -1.98
C HIS A 8 -15.55 -14.30 -2.71
N GLY A 9 -14.62 -13.44 -2.39
CA GLY A 9 -13.34 -13.27 -3.07
C GLY A 9 -13.33 -12.07 -4.02
N ILE A 10 -12.20 -11.39 -4.04
CA ILE A 10 -11.88 -10.31 -4.98
C ILE A 10 -10.56 -10.66 -5.69
N ALA A 11 -10.40 -10.16 -6.91
CA ALA A 11 -9.17 -10.36 -7.68
C ALA A 11 -8.04 -9.42 -7.23
N ALA A 12 -7.83 -9.28 -5.90
CA ALA A 12 -6.80 -8.45 -5.30
C ALA A 12 -5.90 -9.25 -4.35
N MET A 13 -4.61 -8.96 -4.36
CA MET A 13 -3.62 -9.56 -3.48
C MET A 13 -2.76 -8.48 -2.79
N PRO A 14 -2.69 -8.46 -1.44
CA PRO A 14 -3.49 -9.22 -0.49
C PRO A 14 -4.96 -8.78 -0.47
N GLY A 15 -5.89 -9.60 0.04
CA GLY A 15 -7.30 -9.22 0.14
C GLY A 15 -8.27 -10.24 -0.48
N LYS A 16 -7.74 -11.23 -1.21
CA LYS A 16 -8.53 -12.20 -1.96
C LYS A 16 -9.76 -12.78 -1.22
N PRO A 17 -9.72 -13.20 0.07
CA PRO A 17 -10.86 -13.82 0.74
C PRO A 17 -11.91 -12.82 1.30
N SER A 18 -11.95 -11.60 0.76
CA SER A 18 -12.98 -10.62 1.15
C SER A 18 -14.37 -11.07 0.76
N LEU A 19 -15.38 -10.75 1.59
CA LEU A 19 -16.77 -11.18 1.39
C LEU A 19 -17.71 -9.97 1.53
N LEU A 20 -18.72 -9.93 0.68
CA LEU A 20 -19.85 -9.03 0.82
C LEU A 20 -21.14 -9.82 0.70
N ALA A 21 -22.06 -9.62 1.62
CA ALA A 21 -23.34 -10.29 1.66
C ALA A 21 -24.49 -9.35 2.08
N ASN A 22 -25.70 -9.70 1.73
CA ASN A 22 -26.91 -9.07 2.23
C ASN A 22 -27.61 -10.04 3.19
N CYS A 23 -27.83 -9.62 4.43
CA CYS A 23 -28.56 -10.39 5.42
C CYS A 23 -29.74 -9.57 5.91
N ARG A 24 -30.94 -9.98 5.50
CA ARG A 24 -32.22 -9.32 5.89
C ARG A 24 -32.23 -7.80 5.60
N GLY A 25 -31.74 -7.40 4.43
CA GLY A 25 -31.64 -5.99 4.02
C GLY A 25 -30.48 -5.20 4.64
N ARG A 26 -29.59 -5.88 5.37
CA ARG A 26 -28.37 -5.28 5.93
C ARG A 26 -27.14 -5.82 5.21
N LEU A 27 -26.25 -4.92 4.82
CA LEU A 27 -24.96 -5.31 4.25
C LEU A 27 -24.05 -5.87 5.34
N VAL A 28 -23.41 -6.98 5.03
CA VAL A 28 -22.44 -7.66 5.88
C VAL A 28 -21.15 -7.81 5.09
N ALA A 29 -20.05 -7.30 5.62
CA ALA A 29 -18.74 -7.45 5.04
C ALA A 29 -17.89 -8.38 5.89
N GLY A 30 -17.20 -9.32 5.24
CA GLY A 30 -16.18 -10.18 5.84
C GLY A 30 -14.80 -9.73 5.41
N ALA A 31 -14.05 -9.08 6.33
CA ALA A 31 -12.67 -8.71 6.10
C ALA A 31 -11.74 -9.87 6.47
N PRO A 32 -10.65 -10.08 5.70
CA PRO A 32 -9.61 -11.05 6.05
C PRO A 32 -8.97 -10.73 7.41
N GLY A 33 -8.55 -11.77 8.16
CA GLY A 33 -7.95 -11.60 9.49
C GLY A 33 -6.52 -11.03 9.49
N TYR A 34 -5.82 -11.07 8.38
CA TYR A 34 -4.49 -10.47 8.25
C TYR A 34 -4.58 -8.95 8.06
N PRO A 35 -3.79 -8.12 8.79
CA PRO A 35 -3.93 -6.67 8.81
C PRO A 35 -3.87 -6.02 7.43
N VAL A 36 -2.90 -6.39 6.61
CA VAL A 36 -2.75 -5.81 5.27
C VAL A 36 -3.90 -6.21 4.34
N SER A 37 -4.35 -7.46 4.44
CA SER A 37 -5.51 -7.92 3.66
C SER A 37 -6.80 -7.19 4.07
N ALA A 38 -6.96 -6.91 5.36
CA ALA A 38 -8.09 -6.14 5.88
C ALA A 38 -8.08 -4.70 5.37
N LEU A 39 -6.88 -4.07 5.31
CA LEU A 39 -6.73 -2.73 4.74
C LEU A 39 -7.07 -2.67 3.26
N VAL A 40 -6.61 -3.64 2.47
CA VAL A 40 -6.98 -3.72 1.04
C VAL A 40 -8.48 -3.95 0.89
N CYS A 41 -9.07 -4.87 1.67
CA CYS A 41 -10.52 -5.07 1.69
C CYS A 41 -11.26 -3.76 2.04
N PHE A 42 -10.78 -3.01 3.00
CA PHE A 42 -11.35 -1.72 3.38
C PHE A 42 -11.29 -0.74 2.20
N LYS A 43 -10.11 -0.50 1.65
CA LYS A 43 -9.90 0.45 0.55
C LYS A 43 -10.68 0.11 -0.73
N GLU A 44 -10.73 -1.18 -1.10
CA GLU A 44 -11.30 -1.62 -2.37
C GLU A 44 -12.82 -1.92 -2.30
N LEU A 45 -13.32 -2.32 -1.14
CA LEU A 45 -14.74 -2.68 -0.97
C LEU A 45 -15.51 -1.75 -0.04
N LEU A 46 -14.97 -1.51 1.18
CA LEU A 46 -15.75 -0.87 2.22
C LEU A 46 -15.78 0.65 2.08
N GLU A 47 -14.66 1.28 1.77
CA GLU A 47 -14.57 2.74 1.62
C GLU A 47 -15.48 3.25 0.49
N PRO A 48 -15.48 2.67 -0.74
CA PRO A 48 -16.43 3.04 -1.79
C PRO A 48 -17.89 2.80 -1.37
N LEU A 49 -18.16 1.67 -0.72
CA LEU A 49 -19.50 1.33 -0.25
C LEU A 49 -20.01 2.31 0.81
N ILE A 50 -19.19 2.66 1.80
CA ILE A 50 -19.51 3.64 2.85
C ILE A 50 -19.75 5.01 2.23
N SER A 51 -18.91 5.43 1.30
CA SER A 51 -19.04 6.70 0.59
C SER A 51 -20.35 6.77 -0.17
N TRP A 52 -20.69 5.72 -0.91
CA TRP A 52 -21.96 5.61 -1.63
C TRP A 52 -23.17 5.64 -0.69
N LEU A 53 -23.15 4.85 0.39
CA LEU A 53 -24.25 4.81 1.39
C LEU A 53 -24.41 6.14 2.14
N SER A 54 -23.32 6.88 2.31
CA SER A 54 -23.31 8.17 3.01
C SER A 54 -23.60 9.35 2.08
N HIS A 55 -23.79 9.12 0.78
CA HIS A 55 -23.90 10.15 -0.26
C HIS A 55 -22.74 11.12 -0.25
N ARG A 56 -21.52 10.62 -0.03
CA ARG A 56 -20.27 11.38 -0.03
C ARG A 56 -19.38 10.90 -1.16
N GLU A 57 -18.57 11.80 -1.69
CA GLU A 57 -17.49 11.40 -2.58
C GLU A 57 -16.41 10.65 -1.80
N PRO A 58 -15.81 9.59 -2.41
CA PRO A 58 -14.67 8.93 -1.79
C PRO A 58 -13.51 9.93 -1.61
N PRO A 59 -12.63 9.70 -0.62
CA PRO A 59 -11.46 10.54 -0.43
C PRO A 59 -10.62 10.66 -1.70
N ALA A 60 -10.16 11.87 -2.01
CA ALA A 60 -9.26 12.09 -3.13
C ALA A 60 -7.94 11.33 -2.88
N LYS A 61 -7.50 10.59 -3.90
CA LYS A 61 -6.24 9.85 -3.87
C LYS A 61 -5.15 10.69 -4.52
N THR A 62 -4.06 10.92 -3.83
CA THR A 62 -2.87 11.54 -4.42
C THR A 62 -2.06 10.47 -5.11
N VAL A 63 -1.84 10.63 -6.41
CA VAL A 63 -1.06 9.70 -7.23
C VAL A 63 0.14 10.43 -7.80
N VAL A 64 1.33 9.85 -7.62
CA VAL A 64 2.59 10.35 -8.14
C VAL A 64 3.27 9.30 -9.00
N LEU A 65 4.13 9.73 -9.94
CA LEU A 65 4.97 8.82 -10.71
C LEU A 65 6.26 8.55 -9.95
N VAL A 66 6.62 7.27 -9.81
CA VAL A 66 7.80 6.81 -9.09
C VAL A 66 8.62 5.85 -9.95
N GLU A 67 9.94 5.92 -9.85
CA GLU A 67 10.85 4.96 -10.46
C GLU A 67 11.15 3.82 -9.48
N LEU A 68 10.92 2.57 -9.89
CA LEU A 68 11.17 1.40 -9.04
C LEU A 68 12.68 1.13 -8.90
N THR A 69 13.13 0.85 -7.67
CA THR A 69 14.53 0.53 -7.38
C THR A 69 14.89 -0.93 -7.63
N ARG A 70 13.91 -1.80 -7.84
CA ARG A 70 14.10 -3.22 -8.12
C ARG A 70 12.88 -3.84 -8.80
N THR A 71 13.11 -4.95 -9.49
CA THR A 71 12.04 -5.76 -10.11
C THR A 71 11.09 -6.33 -9.05
N VAL A 72 9.79 -6.26 -9.37
CA VAL A 72 8.71 -6.79 -8.54
C VAL A 72 7.95 -7.84 -9.33
N PRO A 73 8.23 -9.14 -9.16
CA PRO A 73 7.48 -10.18 -9.84
C PRO A 73 6.05 -10.27 -9.31
N SER A 74 5.08 -10.62 -10.14
CA SER A 74 3.68 -10.86 -9.76
C SER A 74 3.15 -12.11 -10.46
N ARG A 75 1.92 -12.49 -10.12
CA ARG A 75 1.23 -13.62 -10.73
C ARG A 75 0.03 -13.12 -11.52
N PRO A 76 -0.12 -13.47 -12.80
CA PRO A 76 -1.32 -13.12 -13.56
C PRO A 76 -2.61 -13.62 -12.90
N GLY A 77 -3.70 -12.91 -13.15
CA GLY A 77 -5.04 -13.26 -12.66
C GLY A 77 -5.47 -12.58 -11.35
N VAL A 78 -4.61 -11.73 -10.77
CA VAL A 78 -4.95 -10.90 -9.60
C VAL A 78 -4.23 -9.56 -9.70
N GLU A 79 -4.89 -8.48 -9.32
CA GLU A 79 -4.23 -7.19 -9.10
C GLU A 79 -3.43 -7.26 -7.79
N GLU A 80 -2.13 -6.99 -7.85
CA GLU A 80 -1.29 -7.02 -6.66
C GLU A 80 -1.01 -5.61 -6.13
N HIS A 81 -1.29 -5.39 -4.83
CA HIS A 81 -1.01 -4.16 -4.11
C HIS A 81 0.34 -4.28 -3.40
N VAL A 82 1.32 -3.54 -3.90
CA VAL A 82 2.69 -3.56 -3.41
C VAL A 82 2.98 -2.29 -2.63
N ARG A 83 3.18 -2.42 -1.33
CA ARG A 83 3.61 -1.30 -0.50
C ARG A 83 5.03 -0.91 -0.83
N VAL A 84 5.25 0.39 -0.96
CA VAL A 84 6.55 0.94 -1.31
C VAL A 84 7.00 2.00 -0.31
N SER A 85 8.28 2.01 -0.03
CA SER A 85 8.94 3.15 0.56
C SER A 85 9.28 4.12 -0.56
N ILE A 86 8.85 5.38 -0.44
CA ILE A 86 9.03 6.41 -1.46
C ILE A 86 9.88 7.52 -0.87
N GLY A 87 10.85 7.97 -1.63
CA GLY A 87 11.66 9.14 -1.28
C GLY A 87 12.13 9.88 -2.52
N ARG A 88 12.64 11.08 -2.33
CA ARG A 88 13.13 11.93 -3.40
C ARG A 88 14.65 11.76 -3.58
N VAL A 89 15.06 11.57 -4.83
CA VAL A 89 16.48 11.53 -5.22
C VAL A 89 16.67 12.52 -6.39
N GLY A 90 17.25 13.66 -6.13
CA GLY A 90 17.28 14.76 -7.09
C GLY A 90 15.85 15.20 -7.45
N ASP A 91 15.54 15.24 -8.74
CA ASP A 91 14.21 15.63 -9.23
C ASP A 91 13.23 14.44 -9.37
N LYS A 92 13.65 13.24 -9.01
CA LYS A 92 12.85 12.03 -9.16
C LYS A 92 12.33 11.52 -7.82
N LEU A 93 11.13 10.93 -7.85
CA LEU A 93 10.66 10.07 -6.78
C LEU A 93 11.06 8.63 -7.08
N VAL A 94 11.73 8.00 -6.14
CA VAL A 94 12.11 6.59 -6.21
C VAL A 94 11.28 5.77 -5.24
N ALA A 95 10.88 4.57 -5.63
CA ALA A 95 10.07 3.68 -4.82
C ALA A 95 10.75 2.33 -4.64
N THR A 96 10.97 1.96 -3.39
CA THR A 96 11.50 0.65 -3.04
C THR A 96 10.41 -0.24 -2.51
N PRO A 97 10.15 -1.37 -3.18
CA PRO A 97 9.16 -2.33 -2.73
C PRO A 97 9.52 -2.90 -1.35
N LEU A 98 8.57 -2.84 -0.41
CA LEU A 98 8.71 -3.41 0.92
C LEU A 98 8.40 -4.91 0.91
N GLY A 99 8.81 -5.60 1.99
CA GLY A 99 8.57 -7.02 2.15
C GLY A 99 7.11 -7.38 2.00
N ARG A 100 6.81 -8.43 1.24
CA ARG A 100 5.47 -8.92 1.01
C ARG A 100 5.01 -9.77 2.17
N GLY A 101 3.74 -9.77 2.42
CA GLY A 101 3.09 -10.61 3.43
C GLY A 101 1.85 -9.93 3.99
N ALA A 102 0.76 -10.67 4.02
CA ALA A 102 -0.53 -10.19 4.50
C ALA A 102 -0.51 -9.84 5.99
N GLY A 103 0.37 -10.50 6.77
CA GLY A 103 0.54 -10.30 8.22
C GLY A 103 1.59 -9.26 8.60
N ASN A 104 2.35 -8.73 7.65
CA ASN A 104 3.47 -7.83 7.95
C ASN A 104 2.98 -6.38 8.18
N ILE A 105 2.51 -6.10 9.40
CA ILE A 105 1.98 -4.78 9.77
C ILE A 105 3.05 -3.68 9.74
N THR A 106 4.32 -4.02 9.99
CA THR A 106 5.41 -3.03 9.97
C THR A 106 5.60 -2.41 8.60
N THR A 107 5.25 -3.12 7.53
CA THR A 107 5.31 -2.55 6.18
C THR A 107 4.22 -1.50 5.94
N VAL A 108 3.10 -1.56 6.68
CA VAL A 108 2.04 -0.54 6.61
C VAL A 108 2.53 0.78 7.22
N THR A 109 3.26 0.71 8.34
CA THR A 109 3.78 1.90 9.02
C THR A 109 5.00 2.50 8.32
N ARG A 110 5.73 1.70 7.55
CA ARG A 110 6.92 2.11 6.82
C ARG A 110 6.63 2.56 5.38
N ALA A 111 5.50 2.16 4.81
CA ALA A 111 5.13 2.53 3.45
C ALA A 111 4.70 4.00 3.36
N GLN A 112 5.12 4.68 2.31
CA GLN A 112 4.62 6.00 1.93
C GLN A 112 3.58 5.90 0.83
N GLY A 113 3.43 4.74 0.21
CA GLY A 113 2.42 4.51 -0.83
C GLY A 113 2.30 3.05 -1.24
N ASP A 114 1.38 2.85 -2.16
CA ASP A 114 1.09 1.55 -2.78
C ASP A 114 1.24 1.67 -4.30
N VAL A 115 1.92 0.73 -4.92
CA VAL A 115 1.97 0.52 -6.37
C VAL A 115 1.07 -0.66 -6.71
N ARG A 116 0.26 -0.54 -7.77
CA ARG A 116 -0.60 -1.61 -8.26
C ARG A 116 0.03 -2.30 -9.44
N ILE A 117 0.09 -3.62 -9.41
CA ILE A 117 0.47 -4.46 -10.54
C ILE A 117 -0.81 -5.01 -11.15
N PRO A 118 -1.14 -4.68 -12.41
CA PRO A 118 -2.37 -5.14 -13.05
C PRO A 118 -2.43 -6.68 -13.12
N GLU A 119 -3.64 -7.23 -13.12
CA GLU A 119 -3.88 -8.68 -13.18
C GLU A 119 -3.30 -9.40 -14.40
N GLN A 120 -3.04 -8.65 -15.49
CA GLN A 120 -2.45 -9.19 -16.74
C GLN A 120 -0.93 -9.17 -16.73
N ALA A 121 -0.30 -8.50 -15.75
CA ALA A 121 1.15 -8.35 -15.70
C ALA A 121 1.80 -9.43 -14.84
N GLU A 122 2.96 -9.90 -15.27
CA GLU A 122 3.81 -10.84 -14.51
C GLU A 122 4.73 -10.13 -13.51
N GLY A 123 4.60 -8.80 -13.42
CA GLY A 123 5.38 -7.95 -12.53
C GLY A 123 5.70 -6.59 -13.12
N LEU A 124 6.58 -5.87 -12.44
CA LEU A 124 7.15 -4.59 -12.86
C LEU A 124 8.67 -4.69 -12.84
N ASN A 125 9.33 -4.15 -13.84
CA ASN A 125 10.78 -4.18 -13.94
C ASN A 125 11.42 -3.09 -13.07
N GLU A 126 12.66 -3.33 -12.66
CA GLU A 126 13.54 -2.31 -12.12
C GLU A 126 13.63 -1.11 -13.09
N HIS A 127 13.68 0.11 -12.55
CA HIS A 127 13.66 1.39 -13.27
C HIS A 127 12.36 1.68 -14.05
N ALA A 128 11.32 0.84 -13.94
CA ALA A 128 10.02 1.19 -14.47
C ALA A 128 9.44 2.40 -13.73
N VAL A 129 8.92 3.37 -14.50
CA VAL A 129 8.19 4.52 -13.96
C VAL A 129 6.71 4.16 -13.91
N VAL A 130 6.17 4.12 -12.71
CA VAL A 130 4.80 3.64 -12.46
C VAL A 130 4.03 4.57 -11.52
N PRO A 131 2.69 4.61 -11.59
CA PRO A 131 1.89 5.37 -10.64
C PRO A 131 1.93 4.71 -9.25
N ALA A 132 2.09 5.53 -8.21
CA ALA A 132 1.97 5.15 -6.81
C ALA A 132 0.91 6.00 -6.13
N GLU A 133 -0.03 5.36 -5.43
CA GLU A 133 -1.01 6.02 -4.56
C GLU A 133 -0.35 6.32 -3.22
N LEU A 134 -0.27 7.61 -2.84
CA LEU A 134 0.36 8.02 -1.59
C LEU A 134 -0.52 7.71 -0.37
N SER A 135 0.12 7.26 0.70
CA SER A 135 -0.47 7.11 2.04
C SER A 135 -0.08 8.28 2.97
N VAL A 136 0.77 9.18 2.51
CA VAL A 136 1.28 10.37 3.18
C VAL A 136 1.12 11.59 2.27
N SER A 137 1.26 12.78 2.78
CA SER A 137 1.27 13.99 1.96
C SER A 137 2.58 14.10 1.15
N GLU A 138 2.55 14.81 0.02
CA GLU A 138 3.77 15.06 -0.75
C GLU A 138 4.84 15.80 0.06
N ALA A 139 4.46 16.72 0.94
CA ALA A 139 5.38 17.43 1.82
C ALA A 139 6.11 16.50 2.81
N GLU A 140 5.51 15.38 3.18
CA GLU A 140 6.19 14.39 4.03
C GLU A 140 7.25 13.61 3.25
N LEU A 141 7.13 13.48 1.92
CA LEU A 141 8.14 12.79 1.10
C LEU A 141 9.49 13.53 1.12
N ASP A 142 9.47 14.85 1.23
CA ASP A 142 10.69 15.66 1.28
C ASP A 142 11.46 15.50 2.60
N ARG A 143 10.82 14.87 3.59
CA ARG A 143 11.42 14.53 4.90
C ARG A 143 11.81 13.06 5.03
N ILE A 144 11.87 12.33 3.91
CA ILE A 144 12.25 10.93 3.90
C ILE A 144 13.64 10.80 3.28
N LEU A 145 14.59 10.33 4.08
CA LEU A 145 15.91 9.95 3.62
C LEU A 145 15.90 8.48 3.20
N VAL A 146 16.15 8.24 1.92
CA VAL A 146 16.22 6.88 1.37
C VAL A 146 17.66 6.40 1.38
N CYS A 147 17.91 5.28 2.02
CA CYS A 147 19.17 4.55 1.95
C CYS A 147 18.94 3.22 1.23
N VAL A 148 19.64 3.03 0.12
CA VAL A 148 19.64 1.76 -0.63
C VAL A 148 21.01 1.11 -0.45
N GLY A 149 21.03 -0.06 0.21
CA GLY A 149 22.29 -0.74 0.47
C GLY A 149 22.20 -1.78 1.57
N SER A 150 23.36 -2.23 2.06
CA SER A 150 23.44 -3.17 3.17
C SER A 150 22.99 -2.50 4.47
N HIS A 151 22.17 -3.22 5.24
CA HIS A 151 21.76 -2.77 6.57
C HIS A 151 22.92 -2.89 7.56
N ASP A 152 23.08 -1.87 8.39
CA ASP A 152 24.10 -1.77 9.43
C ASP A 152 23.44 -1.14 10.67
N ASN A 153 23.83 -1.57 11.87
CA ASN A 153 23.29 -1.02 13.13
C ASN A 153 23.51 0.50 13.27
N THR A 154 24.55 1.05 12.61
CA THR A 154 24.80 2.50 12.55
C THR A 154 23.64 3.24 11.88
N LEU A 155 22.97 2.62 10.91
CA LEU A 155 21.81 3.21 10.24
C LEU A 155 20.61 3.31 11.20
N ASP A 156 20.44 2.36 12.11
CA ASP A 156 19.38 2.43 13.11
C ASP A 156 19.63 3.57 14.11
N LEU A 157 20.89 3.74 14.55
CA LEU A 157 21.29 4.87 15.41
C LEU A 157 21.05 6.21 14.70
N LEU A 158 21.43 6.28 13.41
CA LEU A 158 21.18 7.48 12.60
C LEU A 158 19.67 7.76 12.46
N ALA A 159 18.87 6.73 12.26
CA ALA A 159 17.40 6.87 12.18
C ALA A 159 16.81 7.44 13.48
N ASP A 160 17.29 6.96 14.64
CA ASP A 160 16.86 7.44 15.95
C ASP A 160 17.25 8.91 16.16
N GLU A 161 18.48 9.29 15.81
CA GLU A 161 18.95 10.68 15.90
C GLU A 161 18.15 11.62 14.99
N LEU A 162 17.87 11.21 13.75
CA LEU A 162 17.08 11.98 12.80
C LEU A 162 15.64 12.19 13.26
N MET A 163 15.06 11.21 13.96
CA MET A 163 13.73 11.33 14.55
C MET A 163 13.70 12.28 15.76
N GLY A 164 14.84 12.48 16.44
CA GLY A 164 14.99 13.38 17.58
C GLY A 164 15.17 14.86 17.20
N LEU A 165 15.31 15.20 15.93
CA LEU A 165 15.47 16.59 15.47
C LEU A 165 14.20 17.40 15.67
N PRO A 166 14.28 18.74 15.82
CA PRO A 166 13.09 19.61 15.87
C PRO A 166 12.19 19.48 14.65
N GLU A 167 12.78 19.22 13.47
CA GLU A 167 12.10 18.79 12.25
C GLU A 167 12.55 17.38 11.92
N PRO A 168 11.79 16.36 12.33
CA PRO A 168 12.21 14.98 12.21
C PRO A 168 12.23 14.52 10.75
N PHE A 169 13.29 13.77 10.40
CA PHE A 169 13.38 13.03 9.15
C PHE A 169 13.10 11.56 9.41
N ARG A 170 12.32 10.94 8.51
CA ARG A 170 12.17 9.49 8.51
C ARG A 170 13.28 8.86 7.69
N PHE A 171 13.85 7.79 8.20
CA PHE A 171 14.86 7.02 7.52
C PHE A 171 14.23 5.76 6.92
N ALA A 172 14.34 5.62 5.60
CA ALA A 172 13.87 4.45 4.87
C ALA A 172 15.07 3.66 4.33
N SER A 173 15.43 2.58 5.00
CA SER A 173 16.43 1.62 4.52
C SER A 173 15.77 0.48 3.76
N THR A 174 16.45 -0.02 2.71
CA THR A 174 15.93 -1.11 1.87
C THR A 174 16.98 -2.18 1.67
#